data_bd8c7fd43a0fb09898ac2eb8d8caf70a
#
_entry.id   bd8c7fd43a0fb09898ac2eb8d8caf70a
#
_cell.length_a   1.000
_cell.length_b   1.000
_cell.length_c   1.000
_cell.angle_alpha   90.00
_cell.angle_beta   90.00
_cell.angle_gamma   90.00
#
_symmetry.space_group_name_H-M   'P 1'
#
loop_
_entity.id
_entity.type
_entity.pdbx_description
1 polymer ?
#
loop_
_entity_poly.entity_id
_entity_poly.type
_entity_poly.pdbx_seq_one_letter_code
_entity_poly.pdbx_strand_id
1 'polypeptide(L)'
;MISDRNGTVTHIETTTLGDTKVHVSGKEYFIPNSQDVIVEQGARIKIGQPLSTGMVKPRELVGLRGIGAGRRYMSNKLSEIYGGGMDPRHFDLIAKNMIKYVKVKDAGDTAYMPGQVLSVNHIQDELQKDQEVLPLERAAGKKLARPVLELTPGTTLDPQHIQYLNKRGISEVHTSNSGLMVEPIVPGIKTVKLHDQNWISRLAFKRIGQTLRDAAATGLESPVESTDPITPYILGGDFGNGRNGRY
;
A
#
# COMPACT_ATOMS: atom_id res chain seq x y z
N MET A 1 -2.90 -15.99 10.17
CA MET A 1 -1.42 -15.87 10.15
C MET A 1 -0.93 -15.83 8.71
N ILE A 2 0.11 -15.01 8.38
CA ILE A 2 0.74 -14.96 7.04
C ILE A 2 2.25 -15.17 7.17
N SER A 3 2.88 -15.71 6.11
CA SER A 3 4.33 -15.88 6.06
C SER A 3 5.04 -14.56 5.75
N ASP A 4 6.10 -14.25 6.47
CA ASP A 4 6.95 -13.08 6.23
C ASP A 4 8.15 -13.37 5.31
N ARG A 5 8.25 -14.61 4.80
CA ARG A 5 9.34 -15.05 3.93
C ARG A 5 8.89 -16.06 2.88
N ASN A 6 9.72 -16.21 1.85
CA ASN A 6 9.57 -17.31 0.92
C ASN A 6 10.24 -18.55 1.50
N GLY A 7 9.64 -19.73 1.30
CA GLY A 7 10.24 -20.96 1.78
C GLY A 7 9.38 -22.17 1.53
N THR A 8 9.79 -23.30 2.10
CA THR A 8 9.04 -24.54 2.08
C THR A 8 8.62 -24.90 3.49
N VAL A 9 7.41 -25.40 3.65
CA VAL A 9 6.92 -25.91 4.94
C VAL A 9 7.69 -27.18 5.25
N THR A 10 8.55 -27.13 6.26
CA THR A 10 9.39 -28.26 6.67
C THR A 10 8.67 -29.20 7.61
N HIS A 11 7.90 -28.65 8.55
CA HIS A 11 7.22 -29.43 9.56
C HIS A 11 5.97 -28.73 10.09
N ILE A 12 4.95 -29.51 10.50
CA ILE A 12 3.73 -29.03 11.12
C ILE A 12 3.52 -29.88 12.39
N GLU A 13 3.49 -29.23 13.55
CA GLU A 13 3.29 -29.86 14.83
C GLU A 13 2.04 -29.30 15.52
N THR A 14 1.22 -30.18 16.08
CA THR A 14 0.12 -29.79 16.95
C THR A 14 0.52 -29.95 18.40
N THR A 15 0.39 -28.90 19.19
CA THR A 15 0.69 -28.93 20.63
C THR A 15 -0.42 -29.63 21.41
N THR A 16 -0.13 -30.02 22.64
CA THR A 16 -1.10 -30.63 23.55
C THR A 16 -2.31 -29.74 23.87
N LEU A 17 -2.19 -28.44 23.66
CA LEU A 17 -3.26 -27.45 23.84
C LEU A 17 -4.11 -27.25 22.58
N GLY A 18 -3.78 -27.96 21.47
CA GLY A 18 -4.49 -27.88 20.20
C GLY A 18 -3.98 -26.77 19.25
N ASP A 19 -3.03 -25.95 19.69
CA ASP A 19 -2.38 -24.97 18.81
C ASP A 19 -1.46 -25.66 17.81
N THR A 20 -1.27 -25.07 16.63
CA THR A 20 -0.41 -25.65 15.60
C THR A 20 0.80 -24.76 15.34
N LYS A 21 1.97 -25.37 15.27
CA LYS A 21 3.23 -24.74 14.88
C LYS A 21 3.58 -25.14 13.46
N VAL A 22 3.76 -24.16 12.59
CA VAL A 22 4.15 -24.38 11.20
C VAL A 22 5.56 -23.84 11.00
N HIS A 23 6.47 -24.70 10.59
CA HIS A 23 7.85 -24.35 10.32
C HIS A 23 8.05 -24.08 8.81
N VAL A 24 8.48 -22.85 8.47
CA VAL A 24 8.76 -22.45 7.10
C VAL A 24 10.21 -22.01 7.00
N SER A 25 11.04 -22.79 6.34
CA SER A 25 12.48 -22.49 6.13
C SER A 25 13.18 -21.97 7.39
N GLY A 26 13.03 -22.72 8.50
CA GLY A 26 13.71 -22.44 9.77
C GLY A 26 13.04 -21.40 10.67
N LYS A 27 11.89 -20.83 10.29
CA LYS A 27 11.07 -19.97 11.15
C LYS A 27 9.80 -20.68 11.58
N GLU A 28 9.49 -20.55 12.84
CA GLU A 28 8.27 -21.08 13.46
C GLU A 28 7.14 -20.03 13.42
N TYR A 29 5.95 -20.46 13.01
CA TYR A 29 4.71 -19.69 13.03
C TYR A 29 3.70 -20.37 13.94
N PHE A 30 3.23 -19.66 14.94
CA PHE A 30 2.26 -20.15 15.89
C PHE A 30 0.84 -19.82 15.40
N ILE A 31 0.02 -20.86 15.19
CA ILE A 31 -1.37 -20.75 14.74
C ILE A 31 -2.25 -21.25 15.88
N PRO A 32 -3.11 -20.37 16.46
CA PRO A 32 -4.05 -20.76 17.52
C PRO A 32 -5.02 -21.85 17.05
N ASN A 33 -5.49 -22.67 17.96
CA ASN A 33 -6.47 -23.74 17.70
C ASN A 33 -7.81 -23.25 17.13
N SER A 34 -8.12 -21.95 17.25
CA SER A 34 -9.29 -21.32 16.67
C SER A 34 -9.19 -21.11 15.15
N GLN A 35 -8.06 -21.44 14.53
CA GLN A 35 -7.78 -21.27 13.11
C GLN A 35 -7.24 -22.55 12.51
N ASP A 36 -7.81 -23.00 11.39
CA ASP A 36 -7.30 -24.17 10.68
C ASP A 36 -6.07 -23.82 9.87
N VAL A 37 -5.13 -24.75 9.81
CA VAL A 37 -3.96 -24.65 8.94
C VAL A 37 -4.38 -25.00 7.51
N ILE A 38 -4.03 -24.14 6.55
CA ILE A 38 -4.39 -24.31 5.13
C ILE A 38 -3.21 -24.74 4.25
N VAL A 39 -2.06 -24.97 4.87
CA VAL A 39 -0.83 -25.38 4.16
C VAL A 39 -0.45 -26.79 4.54
N GLU A 40 0.14 -27.51 3.61
CA GLU A 40 0.61 -28.87 3.80
C GLU A 40 2.13 -28.91 3.97
N GLN A 41 2.65 -29.95 4.62
CA GLN A 41 4.07 -30.18 4.72
C GLN A 41 4.67 -30.39 3.33
N GLY A 42 5.81 -29.76 3.04
CA GLY A 42 6.43 -29.74 1.72
C GLY A 42 5.91 -28.66 0.77
N ALA A 43 4.84 -27.95 1.11
CA ALA A 43 4.29 -26.87 0.26
C ALA A 43 5.27 -25.69 0.17
N ARG A 44 5.39 -25.12 -1.02
CA ARG A 44 6.16 -23.89 -1.26
C ARG A 44 5.32 -22.66 -0.91
N ILE A 45 5.79 -21.88 0.03
CA ILE A 45 5.13 -20.68 0.55
C ILE A 45 5.82 -19.43 0.01
N LYS A 46 5.00 -18.46 -0.42
CA LYS A 46 5.46 -17.13 -0.82
C LYS A 46 5.26 -16.15 0.33
N ILE A 47 6.08 -15.09 0.35
CA ILE A 47 5.91 -13.98 1.29
C ILE A 47 4.48 -13.41 1.20
N GLY A 48 3.84 -13.16 2.35
CA GLY A 48 2.45 -12.69 2.44
C GLY A 48 1.39 -13.75 2.13
N GLN A 49 1.75 -15.02 1.93
CA GLN A 49 0.78 -16.11 1.75
C GLN A 49 0.17 -16.49 3.10
N PRO A 50 -1.17 -16.67 3.18
CA PRO A 50 -1.81 -17.11 4.40
C PRO A 50 -1.42 -18.56 4.72
N LEU A 51 -1.16 -18.83 6.00
CA LEU A 51 -0.87 -20.16 6.57
C LEU A 51 -2.07 -20.74 7.28
N SER A 52 -3.05 -19.89 7.64
CA SER A 52 -4.25 -20.29 8.37
C SER A 52 -5.51 -19.61 7.82
N THR A 53 -6.68 -20.15 8.15
CA THR A 53 -8.01 -19.65 7.74
C THR A 53 -8.35 -18.28 8.34
N GLY A 54 -7.60 -17.79 9.31
CA GLY A 54 -7.83 -16.49 9.94
C GLY A 54 -7.73 -15.31 8.99
N MET A 55 -8.44 -14.24 9.33
CA MET A 55 -8.40 -13.00 8.55
C MET A 55 -6.99 -12.39 8.55
N VAL A 56 -6.47 -12.11 7.38
CA VAL A 56 -5.18 -11.42 7.22
C VAL A 56 -5.35 -9.94 7.56
N LYS A 57 -4.44 -9.40 8.36
CA LYS A 57 -4.43 -7.96 8.63
C LYS A 57 -3.89 -7.22 7.40
N PRO A 58 -4.67 -6.30 6.79
CA PRO A 58 -4.22 -5.56 5.61
C PRO A 58 -2.89 -4.84 5.82
N ARG A 59 -2.63 -4.35 7.04
CA ARG A 59 -1.38 -3.68 7.40
C ARG A 59 -0.14 -4.57 7.26
N GLU A 60 -0.23 -5.81 7.73
CA GLU A 60 0.85 -6.79 7.60
C GLU A 60 1.10 -7.15 6.13
N LEU A 61 0.01 -7.37 5.38
CA LEU A 61 0.11 -7.70 3.96
C LEU A 61 0.71 -6.55 3.14
N VAL A 62 0.33 -5.31 3.43
CA VAL A 62 0.88 -4.12 2.79
C VAL A 62 2.37 -3.95 3.10
N GLY A 63 2.79 -4.20 4.34
CA GLY A 63 4.19 -4.18 4.72
C GLY A 63 5.05 -5.22 4.00
N LEU A 64 4.49 -6.41 3.72
CA LEU A 64 5.22 -7.52 3.10
C LEU A 64 5.17 -7.51 1.56
N ARG A 65 4.04 -7.10 0.97
CA ARG A 65 3.79 -7.20 -0.48
C ARG A 65 3.43 -5.88 -1.16
N GLY A 66 3.48 -4.78 -0.41
CA GLY A 66 3.18 -3.45 -0.92
C GLY A 66 1.67 -3.13 -1.00
N ILE A 67 1.41 -1.89 -1.39
CA ILE A 67 0.07 -1.27 -1.42
C ILE A 67 -0.88 -2.03 -2.37
N GLY A 68 -0.39 -2.44 -3.55
CA GLY A 68 -1.20 -3.12 -4.55
C GLY A 68 -1.80 -4.44 -4.04
N ALA A 69 -0.99 -5.26 -3.35
CA ALA A 69 -1.45 -6.51 -2.77
C ALA A 69 -2.49 -6.29 -1.65
N GLY A 70 -2.27 -5.27 -0.81
CA GLY A 70 -3.23 -4.88 0.22
C GLY A 70 -4.56 -4.40 -0.34
N ARG A 71 -4.54 -3.59 -1.39
CA ARG A 71 -5.76 -3.13 -2.10
C ARG A 71 -6.55 -4.30 -2.66
N ARG A 72 -5.90 -5.20 -3.39
CA ARG A 72 -6.54 -6.38 -3.98
C ARG A 72 -7.15 -7.27 -2.90
N TYR A 73 -6.42 -7.56 -1.83
CA TYR A 73 -6.95 -8.34 -0.72
C TYR A 73 -8.21 -7.71 -0.11
N MET A 74 -8.16 -6.39 0.15
CA MET A 74 -9.28 -5.66 0.74
C MET A 74 -10.49 -5.64 -0.20
N SER A 75 -10.30 -5.36 -1.48
CA SER A 75 -11.35 -5.38 -2.49
C SER A 75 -12.02 -6.74 -2.59
N ASN A 76 -11.24 -7.82 -2.66
CA ASN A 76 -11.76 -9.18 -2.72
C ASN A 76 -12.57 -9.53 -1.46
N LYS A 77 -12.06 -9.18 -0.26
CA LYS A 77 -12.78 -9.45 0.99
C LYS A 77 -14.08 -8.66 1.12
N LEU A 78 -14.09 -7.42 0.67
CA LEU A 78 -15.34 -6.64 0.62
C LEU A 78 -16.32 -7.24 -0.38
N SER A 79 -15.86 -7.69 -1.55
CA SER A 79 -16.68 -8.36 -2.54
C SER A 79 -17.27 -9.69 -2.01
N GLU A 80 -16.51 -10.47 -1.25
CA GLU A 80 -17.00 -11.69 -0.60
C GLU A 80 -18.12 -11.40 0.43
N ILE A 81 -17.96 -10.33 1.23
CA ILE A 81 -18.92 -9.97 2.29
C ILE A 81 -20.21 -9.39 1.73
N TYR A 82 -20.10 -8.49 0.74
CA TYR A 82 -21.24 -7.75 0.20
C TYR A 82 -21.79 -8.32 -1.10
N GLY A 83 -21.32 -9.48 -1.54
CA GLY A 83 -21.48 -10.14 -2.82
C GLY A 83 -22.81 -9.96 -3.56
N GLY A 84 -22.75 -10.05 -4.89
CA GLY A 84 -23.90 -10.20 -5.79
C GLY A 84 -24.71 -8.97 -6.16
N GLY A 85 -24.67 -7.89 -5.38
CA GLY A 85 -25.48 -6.69 -5.63
C GLY A 85 -24.69 -5.42 -6.04
N MET A 86 -23.36 -5.43 -5.90
CA MET A 86 -22.52 -4.28 -6.20
C MET A 86 -21.40 -4.64 -7.18
N ASP A 87 -21.13 -3.72 -8.10
CA ASP A 87 -20.00 -3.88 -9.03
C ASP A 87 -18.67 -3.90 -8.24
N PRO A 88 -17.78 -4.87 -8.50
CA PRO A 88 -16.45 -4.96 -7.85
C PRO A 88 -15.62 -3.68 -7.91
N ARG A 89 -15.83 -2.83 -8.90
CA ARG A 89 -15.15 -1.52 -9.03
C ARG A 89 -15.40 -0.60 -7.86
N HIS A 90 -16.55 -0.68 -7.19
CA HIS A 90 -16.82 0.11 -5.98
C HIS A 90 -15.89 -0.30 -4.83
N PHE A 91 -15.63 -1.59 -4.67
CA PHE A 91 -14.71 -2.09 -3.66
C PHE A 91 -13.26 -1.71 -3.96
N ASP A 92 -12.88 -1.71 -5.24
CA ASP A 92 -11.56 -1.22 -5.67
C ASP A 92 -11.35 0.26 -5.33
N LEU A 93 -12.36 1.11 -5.53
CA LEU A 93 -12.31 2.53 -5.16
C LEU A 93 -12.18 2.72 -3.65
N ILE A 94 -12.94 1.95 -2.86
CA ILE A 94 -12.84 1.98 -1.39
C ILE A 94 -11.44 1.56 -0.95
N ALA A 95 -10.94 0.44 -1.45
CA ALA A 95 -9.61 -0.07 -1.13
C ALA A 95 -8.50 0.93 -1.54
N LYS A 96 -8.63 1.56 -2.72
CA LYS A 96 -7.71 2.60 -3.20
C LYS A 96 -7.67 3.80 -2.26
N ASN A 97 -8.82 4.26 -1.78
CA ASN A 97 -8.91 5.41 -0.86
C ASN A 97 -8.37 5.10 0.54
N MET A 98 -8.54 3.87 1.02
CA MET A 98 -8.06 3.47 2.34
C MET A 98 -6.57 3.17 2.38
N ILE A 99 -6.03 2.58 1.30
CA ILE A 99 -4.64 2.11 1.23
C ILE A 99 -3.90 2.93 0.16
N LYS A 100 -3.60 4.18 0.47
CA LYS A 100 -2.89 5.11 -0.43
C LYS A 100 -1.74 5.86 0.25
N TYR A 101 -1.47 5.60 1.52
CA TYR A 101 -0.51 6.38 2.28
C TYR A 101 0.80 5.65 2.49
N VAL A 102 1.86 6.43 2.54
CA VAL A 102 3.21 6.01 2.89
C VAL A 102 3.80 6.96 3.92
N LYS A 103 4.69 6.45 4.73
CA LYS A 103 5.48 7.22 5.69
C LYS A 103 6.89 7.37 5.16
N VAL A 104 7.40 8.60 5.16
CA VAL A 104 8.78 8.88 4.79
C VAL A 104 9.71 8.34 5.88
N LYS A 105 10.64 7.47 5.51
CA LYS A 105 11.73 6.99 6.38
C LYS A 105 12.97 7.86 6.24
N ASP A 106 13.35 8.13 5.00
CA ASP A 106 14.47 8.99 4.65
C ASP A 106 14.01 9.92 3.52
N ALA A 107 14.26 11.20 3.67
CA ALA A 107 13.87 12.22 2.72
C ALA A 107 14.76 12.23 1.46
N GLY A 108 15.99 11.71 1.55
CA GLY A 108 16.96 11.84 0.46
C GLY A 108 17.13 13.32 0.04
N ASP A 109 17.13 13.55 -1.26
CA ASP A 109 17.26 14.89 -1.85
C ASP A 109 15.92 15.64 -1.98
N THR A 110 14.85 15.16 -1.32
CA THR A 110 13.52 15.78 -1.38
C THR A 110 13.27 16.75 -0.22
N ALA A 111 12.29 17.64 -0.38
CA ALA A 111 11.89 18.60 0.67
C ALA A 111 11.02 17.97 1.78
N TYR A 112 10.85 16.66 1.81
CA TYR A 112 10.03 15.98 2.82
C TYR A 112 10.76 15.84 4.15
N MET A 113 10.00 15.55 5.21
CA MET A 113 10.56 15.29 6.54
C MET A 113 10.44 13.80 6.88
N PRO A 114 11.46 13.19 7.52
CA PRO A 114 11.32 11.85 8.08
C PRO A 114 10.12 11.77 9.04
N GLY A 115 9.31 10.71 8.90
CA GLY A 115 8.09 10.54 9.67
C GLY A 115 6.84 11.15 9.05
N GLN A 116 6.95 12.00 8.04
CA GLN A 116 5.83 12.59 7.32
C GLN A 116 5.02 11.51 6.61
N VAL A 117 3.69 11.64 6.66
CA VAL A 117 2.76 10.74 5.97
C VAL A 117 2.21 11.44 4.74
N LEU A 118 2.39 10.81 3.59
CA LEU A 118 2.04 11.35 2.28
C LEU A 118 1.19 10.35 1.50
N SER A 119 0.44 10.81 0.51
CA SER A 119 -0.18 9.90 -0.44
C SER A 119 0.83 9.41 -1.48
N VAL A 120 0.60 8.22 -2.02
CA VAL A 120 1.45 7.67 -3.09
C VAL A 120 1.47 8.56 -4.33
N ASN A 121 0.34 9.20 -4.66
CA ASN A 121 0.26 10.09 -5.81
C ASN A 121 1.20 11.29 -5.64
N HIS A 122 1.21 11.90 -4.45
CA HIS A 122 2.08 13.04 -4.16
C HIS A 122 3.57 12.68 -4.26
N ILE A 123 3.94 11.49 -3.79
CA ILE A 123 5.32 11.00 -3.95
C ILE A 123 5.64 10.68 -5.39
N GLN A 124 4.68 10.17 -6.15
CA GLN A 124 4.88 9.87 -7.56
C GLN A 124 5.27 11.12 -8.34
N ASP A 125 4.59 12.25 -8.11
CA ASP A 125 4.89 13.53 -8.77
C ASP A 125 6.33 13.99 -8.46
N GLU A 126 6.78 13.79 -7.21
CA GLU A 126 8.16 14.13 -6.82
C GLU A 126 9.19 13.21 -7.49
N LEU A 127 8.97 11.90 -7.46
CA LEU A 127 9.88 10.92 -8.06
C LEU A 127 9.96 11.02 -9.59
N GLN A 128 8.93 11.60 -10.23
CA GLN A 128 8.93 11.83 -11.67
C GLN A 128 9.81 13.00 -12.11
N LYS A 129 10.18 13.91 -11.21
CA LYS A 129 11.06 15.04 -11.57
C LYS A 129 12.45 14.57 -12.02
N ASP A 130 12.99 13.53 -11.35
CA ASP A 130 14.32 12.98 -11.62
C ASP A 130 14.24 11.54 -12.15
N GLN A 131 13.23 11.26 -12.98
CA GLN A 131 13.04 9.92 -13.52
C GLN A 131 14.04 9.59 -14.63
N GLU A 132 14.52 8.37 -14.61
CA GLU A 132 15.34 7.74 -15.64
C GLU A 132 14.67 6.44 -16.09
N VAL A 133 14.66 6.18 -17.40
CA VAL A 133 14.17 4.89 -17.93
C VAL A 133 15.36 3.95 -18.03
N LEU A 134 15.29 2.85 -17.32
CA LEU A 134 16.34 1.83 -17.29
C LEU A 134 15.81 0.46 -17.73
N PRO A 135 16.63 -0.32 -18.46
CA PRO A 135 16.37 -1.73 -18.64
C PRO A 135 16.26 -2.43 -17.30
N LEU A 136 15.37 -3.40 -17.20
CA LEU A 136 15.06 -4.10 -15.94
C LEU A 136 16.29 -4.69 -15.26
N GLU A 137 17.28 -5.16 -16.06
CA GLU A 137 18.52 -5.73 -15.56
C GLU A 137 19.39 -4.72 -14.79
N ARG A 138 19.36 -3.45 -15.19
CA ARG A 138 20.10 -2.36 -14.55
C ARG A 138 19.33 -1.63 -13.45
N ALA A 139 18.07 -1.98 -13.28
CA ALA A 139 17.18 -1.33 -12.31
C ALA A 139 17.30 -1.91 -10.89
N ALA A 140 18.16 -2.94 -10.68
CA ALA A 140 18.38 -3.53 -9.36
C ALA A 140 18.87 -2.49 -8.34
N GLY A 141 18.23 -2.44 -7.18
CA GLY A 141 18.54 -1.48 -6.10
C GLY A 141 18.04 -0.05 -6.34
N LYS A 142 17.53 0.27 -7.53
CA LYS A 142 16.91 1.57 -7.84
C LYS A 142 15.46 1.61 -7.33
N LYS A 143 14.90 2.80 -7.21
CA LYS A 143 13.52 3.03 -6.78
C LYS A 143 12.62 3.31 -7.97
N LEU A 144 11.43 2.74 -7.96
CA LEU A 144 10.42 3.01 -8.97
C LEU A 144 9.94 4.46 -8.88
N ALA A 145 9.97 5.18 -10.01
CA ALA A 145 9.38 6.51 -10.15
C ALA A 145 7.90 6.44 -10.54
N ARG A 146 7.48 5.39 -11.24
CA ARG A 146 6.09 5.17 -11.66
C ARG A 146 5.56 3.83 -11.16
N PRO A 147 4.25 3.71 -10.94
CA PRO A 147 3.66 2.43 -10.54
C PRO A 147 3.79 1.42 -11.69
N VAL A 148 4.17 0.19 -11.37
CA VAL A 148 4.24 -0.91 -12.33
C VAL A 148 3.55 -2.13 -11.74
N LEU A 149 2.44 -2.55 -12.32
CA LEU A 149 1.58 -3.63 -11.80
C LEU A 149 1.15 -3.35 -10.35
N GLU A 150 1.59 -4.18 -9.40
CA GLU A 150 1.29 -4.04 -7.97
C GLU A 150 2.33 -3.20 -7.21
N LEU A 151 3.46 -2.90 -7.85
CA LEU A 151 4.54 -2.15 -7.24
C LEU A 151 4.24 -0.65 -7.31
N THR A 152 4.38 0.02 -6.18
CA THR A 152 4.11 1.46 -6.04
C THR A 152 5.38 2.28 -6.23
N PRO A 153 5.25 3.57 -6.61
CA PRO A 153 6.37 4.50 -6.62
C PRO A 153 7.08 4.51 -5.25
N GLY A 154 8.40 4.66 -5.29
CA GLY A 154 9.25 4.59 -4.11
C GLY A 154 9.64 3.17 -3.65
N THR A 155 9.11 2.12 -4.28
CA THR A 155 9.54 0.74 -4.00
C THR A 155 10.95 0.50 -4.55
N THR A 156 11.85 0.00 -3.71
CA THR A 156 13.17 -0.45 -4.14
C THR A 156 13.05 -1.76 -4.90
N LEU A 157 13.68 -1.84 -6.07
CA LEU A 157 13.65 -3.03 -6.93
C LEU A 157 14.66 -4.07 -6.46
N ASP A 158 14.19 -5.05 -5.71
CA ASP A 158 14.95 -6.23 -5.31
C ASP A 158 15.00 -7.26 -6.44
N PRO A 159 15.93 -8.22 -6.42
CA PRO A 159 16.02 -9.28 -7.42
C PRO A 159 14.72 -10.08 -7.61
N GLN A 160 13.92 -10.22 -6.56
CA GLN A 160 12.60 -10.86 -6.63
C GLN A 160 11.59 -10.04 -7.43
N HIS A 161 11.59 -8.71 -7.26
CA HIS A 161 10.75 -7.80 -8.04
C HIS A 161 11.15 -7.83 -9.52
N ILE A 162 12.44 -7.87 -9.83
CA ILE A 162 12.95 -7.97 -11.20
C ILE A 162 12.48 -9.27 -11.86
N GLN A 163 12.61 -10.41 -11.19
CA GLN A 163 12.09 -11.69 -11.70
C GLN A 163 10.58 -11.67 -11.92
N TYR A 164 9.83 -11.02 -11.00
CA TYR A 164 8.39 -10.89 -11.12
C TYR A 164 7.98 -10.05 -12.34
N LEU A 165 8.65 -8.92 -12.56
CA LEU A 165 8.40 -8.02 -13.70
C LEU A 165 8.79 -8.69 -15.03
N ASN A 166 9.93 -9.37 -15.08
CA ASN A 166 10.40 -10.08 -16.27
C ASN A 166 9.42 -11.19 -16.70
N LYS A 167 8.89 -11.97 -15.75
CA LYS A 167 7.85 -12.98 -16.02
C LYS A 167 6.56 -12.40 -16.57
N ARG A 168 6.33 -11.11 -16.42
CA ARG A 168 5.16 -10.38 -16.94
C ARG A 168 5.45 -9.63 -18.25
N GLY A 169 6.66 -9.82 -18.81
CA GLY A 169 7.05 -9.25 -20.09
C GLY A 169 7.43 -7.76 -20.03
N ILE A 170 7.74 -7.25 -18.84
CA ILE A 170 8.21 -5.87 -18.67
C ILE A 170 9.74 -5.89 -18.83
N SER A 171 10.23 -5.10 -19.80
CA SER A 171 11.66 -4.99 -20.11
C SER A 171 12.29 -3.70 -19.57
N GLU A 172 11.50 -2.66 -19.35
CA GLU A 172 11.96 -1.34 -18.94
C GLU A 172 11.12 -0.81 -17.78
N VAL A 173 11.75 -0.02 -16.92
CA VAL A 173 11.09 0.62 -15.78
C VAL A 173 11.58 2.05 -15.59
N HIS A 174 10.68 2.91 -15.11
CA HIS A 174 11.02 4.27 -14.71
C HIS A 174 11.54 4.25 -13.27
N THR A 175 12.78 4.68 -13.08
CA THR A 175 13.44 4.75 -11.78
C THR A 175 13.76 6.18 -11.39
N SER A 176 13.93 6.45 -10.10
CA SER A 176 14.36 7.73 -9.55
C SER A 176 15.61 7.55 -8.69
N ASN A 177 16.47 8.55 -8.72
CA ASN A 177 17.69 8.61 -7.90
C ASN A 177 17.55 9.52 -6.66
N SER A 178 16.35 10.05 -6.36
CA SER A 178 16.08 11.03 -5.30
C SER A 178 16.48 10.60 -3.87
N GLY A 179 16.94 9.37 -3.66
CA GLY A 179 17.26 8.88 -2.32
C GLY A 179 16.05 8.65 -1.40
N LEU A 180 14.86 9.15 -1.74
CA LEU A 180 13.64 9.07 -0.93
C LEU A 180 13.29 7.62 -0.54
N MET A 181 13.25 7.32 0.76
CA MET A 181 12.80 6.03 1.30
C MET A 181 11.44 6.17 1.96
N VAL A 182 10.50 5.34 1.52
CA VAL A 182 9.13 5.32 2.04
C VAL A 182 8.72 3.92 2.49
N GLU A 183 7.87 3.88 3.50
CA GLU A 183 7.25 2.66 3.99
C GLU A 183 5.73 2.76 3.80
N PRO A 184 5.08 1.79 3.13
CA PRO A 184 3.65 1.80 2.98
C PRO A 184 2.97 1.58 4.33
N ILE A 185 1.91 2.38 4.59
CA ILE A 185 1.12 2.28 5.82
C ILE A 185 -0.36 2.12 5.51
N VAL A 186 -1.08 1.47 6.42
CA VAL A 186 -2.54 1.39 6.39
C VAL A 186 -3.06 2.10 7.64
N PRO A 187 -3.49 3.36 7.52
CA PRO A 187 -4.10 4.07 8.64
C PRO A 187 -5.45 3.44 9.00
N GLY A 188 -5.84 3.57 10.26
CA GLY A 188 -7.16 3.13 10.70
C GLY A 188 -8.27 3.96 10.03
N ILE A 189 -9.47 3.38 9.89
CA ILE A 189 -10.63 4.02 9.26
C ILE A 189 -10.96 5.39 9.88
N LYS A 190 -10.72 5.55 11.19
CA LYS A 190 -10.94 6.81 11.92
C LYS A 190 -9.87 7.88 11.66
N THR A 191 -8.71 7.50 11.14
CA THR A 191 -7.56 8.40 10.97
C THR A 191 -7.15 8.59 9.52
N VAL A 192 -7.69 7.79 8.61
CA VAL A 192 -7.32 7.80 7.19
C VAL A 192 -7.39 9.20 6.57
N LYS A 193 -8.44 9.94 6.88
CA LYS A 193 -8.64 11.31 6.35
C LYS A 193 -7.78 12.37 7.02
N LEU A 194 -7.25 12.11 8.21
CA LEU A 194 -6.36 13.06 8.89
C LEU A 194 -4.99 13.18 8.21
N HIS A 195 -4.61 12.18 7.43
CA HIS A 195 -3.37 12.16 6.65
C HIS A 195 -3.52 12.77 5.25
N ASP A 196 -4.73 13.21 4.88
CA ASP A 196 -4.94 13.86 3.61
C ASP A 196 -4.27 15.24 3.62
N GLN A 197 -3.52 15.54 2.57
CA GLN A 197 -2.84 16.84 2.38
C GLN A 197 -3.87 17.97 2.27
N ASN A 198 -5.02 17.65 1.68
CA ASN A 198 -6.10 18.60 1.51
C ASN A 198 -6.88 18.81 2.81
N TRP A 199 -6.91 20.05 3.30
CA TRP A 199 -7.64 20.42 4.49
C TRP A 199 -9.16 20.23 4.36
N ILE A 200 -9.72 20.36 3.13
CA ILE A 200 -11.15 20.13 2.86
C ILE A 200 -11.51 18.65 3.07
N SER A 201 -10.68 17.72 2.61
CA SER A 201 -10.86 16.28 2.91
C SER A 201 -10.87 15.99 4.41
N ARG A 202 -10.10 16.74 5.19
CA ARG A 202 -10.06 16.62 6.65
C ARG A 202 -11.33 17.15 7.33
N LEU A 203 -12.08 18.06 6.69
CA LEU A 203 -13.38 18.53 7.20
C LEU A 203 -14.42 17.42 7.33
N ALA A 204 -14.37 16.39 6.46
CA ALA A 204 -15.30 15.26 6.50
C ALA A 204 -15.22 14.45 7.81
N PHE A 205 -14.25 14.70 8.69
CA PHE A 205 -13.96 13.89 9.86
C PHE A 205 -14.04 14.65 11.18
N LYS A 206 -15.24 14.92 11.68
CA LYS A 206 -15.58 15.37 13.07
C LYS A 206 -14.69 16.45 13.74
N ARG A 207 -13.73 17.06 13.03
CA ARG A 207 -12.85 18.14 13.53
C ARG A 207 -12.99 19.42 12.74
N ILE A 208 -14.19 19.67 12.22
CA ILE A 208 -14.49 20.83 11.36
C ILE A 208 -13.99 22.15 11.98
N GLY A 209 -14.34 22.42 13.24
CA GLY A 209 -13.96 23.67 13.89
C GLY A 209 -12.45 23.85 14.09
N GLN A 210 -11.70 22.77 14.33
CA GLN A 210 -10.24 22.85 14.45
C GLN A 210 -9.59 23.03 13.08
N THR A 211 -10.01 22.23 12.08
CA THR A 211 -9.46 22.31 10.71
C THR A 211 -9.71 23.69 10.08
N LEU A 212 -10.88 24.29 10.29
CA LEU A 212 -11.18 25.65 9.80
C LEU A 212 -10.31 26.71 10.50
N ARG A 213 -10.12 26.60 11.81
CA ARG A 213 -9.23 27.51 12.54
C ARG A 213 -7.78 27.41 12.07
N ASP A 214 -7.29 26.19 11.88
CA ASP A 214 -5.92 25.94 11.40
C ASP A 214 -5.76 26.47 9.97
N ALA A 215 -6.72 26.24 9.09
CA ALA A 215 -6.72 26.73 7.72
C ALA A 215 -6.74 28.27 7.67
N ALA A 216 -7.57 28.90 8.49
CA ALA A 216 -7.63 30.37 8.58
C ALA A 216 -6.35 30.96 9.17
N ALA A 217 -5.78 30.33 10.19
CA ALA A 217 -4.54 30.79 10.83
C ALA A 217 -3.31 30.67 9.90
N THR A 218 -3.29 29.66 9.04
CA THR A 218 -2.18 29.40 8.10
C THR A 218 -2.38 30.03 6.72
N GLY A 219 -3.54 30.66 6.48
CA GLY A 219 -3.86 31.27 5.18
C GLY A 219 -3.95 30.25 4.03
N LEU A 220 -4.36 29.02 4.34
CA LEU A 220 -4.49 27.97 3.33
C LEU A 220 -5.64 28.29 2.37
N GLU A 221 -5.30 28.45 1.12
CA GLU A 221 -6.30 28.58 0.05
C GLU A 221 -6.97 27.23 -0.24
N SER A 222 -8.19 27.28 -0.78
CA SER A 222 -8.88 26.09 -1.24
C SER A 222 -8.20 25.58 -2.51
N PRO A 223 -7.68 24.37 -2.54
CA PRO A 223 -7.09 23.80 -3.75
C PRO A 223 -8.15 23.32 -4.76
N VAL A 224 -9.43 23.49 -4.45
CA VAL A 224 -10.54 23.03 -5.28
C VAL A 224 -10.88 24.13 -6.29
N GLU A 225 -10.41 23.96 -7.52
CA GLU A 225 -10.82 24.79 -8.67
C GLU A 225 -12.18 24.35 -9.24
N SER A 226 -12.62 23.14 -8.89
CA SER A 226 -13.86 22.56 -9.37
C SER A 226 -15.03 22.85 -8.44
N THR A 227 -16.18 23.17 -9.04
CA THR A 227 -17.46 23.28 -8.34
C THR A 227 -18.00 21.93 -7.85
N ASP A 228 -17.43 20.82 -8.32
CA ASP A 228 -17.75 19.46 -7.88
C ASP A 228 -16.57 18.81 -7.13
N PRO A 229 -16.50 18.96 -5.79
CA PRO A 229 -15.45 18.34 -5.00
C PRO A 229 -15.66 16.82 -4.78
N ILE A 230 -16.83 16.29 -5.12
CA ILE A 230 -17.19 14.89 -4.83
C ILE A 230 -16.54 13.92 -5.82
N THR A 231 -16.57 14.26 -7.10
CA THR A 231 -16.03 13.39 -8.16
C THR A 231 -14.54 13.09 -7.99
N PRO A 232 -13.61 14.07 -7.81
CA PRO A 232 -12.22 13.79 -7.51
C PRO A 232 -12.04 12.96 -6.24
N TYR A 233 -12.86 13.22 -5.22
CA TYR A 233 -12.84 12.48 -3.97
C TYR A 233 -13.19 11.00 -4.15
N ILE A 234 -14.25 10.69 -4.89
CA ILE A 234 -14.69 9.33 -5.19
C ILE A 234 -13.63 8.60 -6.01
N LEU A 235 -13.05 9.25 -7.01
CA LEU A 235 -12.01 8.69 -7.86
C LEU A 235 -10.66 8.50 -7.13
N GLY A 236 -10.58 8.90 -5.86
CA GLY A 236 -9.36 8.75 -5.06
C GLY A 236 -8.24 9.70 -5.48
N GLY A 237 -8.57 10.75 -6.22
CA GLY A 237 -7.68 11.86 -6.50
C GLY A 237 -7.42 12.65 -5.22
N ASP A 238 -6.21 13.18 -5.07
CA ASP A 238 -5.96 14.23 -4.11
C ASP A 238 -6.63 15.48 -4.66
N PHE A 239 -7.41 16.18 -3.84
CA PHE A 239 -7.99 17.46 -4.23
C PHE A 239 -6.85 18.44 -4.49
N GLY A 240 -6.65 18.75 -5.76
CA GLY A 240 -5.90 19.87 -6.23
C GLY A 240 -4.52 20.10 -5.61
N ASN A 241 -3.51 19.56 -6.20
CA ASN A 241 -2.40 20.42 -6.51
C ASN A 241 -2.84 21.19 -7.74
N GLY A 242 -3.14 22.49 -7.60
CA GLY A 242 -3.56 23.37 -8.67
C GLY A 242 -2.50 23.61 -9.75
N ARG A 243 -1.81 22.55 -10.15
CA ARG A 243 -0.89 22.50 -11.27
C ARG A 243 -1.19 21.25 -12.07
N ASN A 244 -1.84 21.49 -13.19
CA ASN A 244 -2.10 20.56 -14.28
C ASN A 244 -3.31 19.62 -14.11
N GLY A 245 -4.49 20.22 -14.14
CA GLY A 245 -5.63 19.58 -14.78
C GLY A 245 -5.33 19.38 -16.26
N ARG A 246 -4.82 18.20 -16.60
CA ARG A 246 -5.01 17.61 -17.92
C ARG A 246 -5.56 16.21 -17.68
N TYR A 247 -6.84 16.10 -17.95
CA TYR A 247 -7.55 14.86 -18.12
C TYR A 247 -7.01 14.11 -19.34
#